data_0391fcb361bf97b07fa2ae292615e3df
#
_entry.id   0391fcb361bf97b07fa2ae292615e3df
#
_cell.length_a   1.000
_cell.length_b   1.000
_cell.length_c   1.000
_cell.angle_alpha   90.00
_cell.angle_beta   90.00
_cell.angle_gamma   90.00
#
_symmetry.space_group_name_H-M   'P 1'
#
loop_
_entity.id
_entity.type
_entity.pdbx_description
1 polymer ?
#
loop_
_entity_poly.entity_id
_entity_poly.type
_entity_poly.pdbx_seq_one_letter_code
_entity_poly.pdbx_strand_id
1 'polypeptide(L)'
;MLPERPYTKEELHAYLVHLRQKCQTTIAELSDEKAHHQVDYPWIEGKPVSYLELLLYNMRHVQEHAAQLNLFLGQNASDRASDWVPRAKADEGGE
;
A
#
# COMPACT_ATOMS: atom_id res chain seq x y z
N MET A 1 -1.68 -14.83 7.14
CA MET A 1 -2.71 -15.89 7.18
C MET A 1 -3.76 -15.61 6.13
N LEU A 2 -4.12 -16.65 5.40
CA LEU A 2 -5.14 -16.52 4.37
C LEU A 2 -6.54 -16.65 5.00
N PRO A 3 -7.50 -15.88 4.54
CA PRO A 3 -8.86 -16.00 5.05
C PRO A 3 -9.49 -17.34 4.64
N GLU A 4 -10.48 -17.78 5.41
CA GLU A 4 -11.20 -19.02 5.11
C GLU A 4 -12.10 -18.88 3.89
N ARG A 5 -12.44 -17.66 3.51
CA ARG A 5 -13.26 -17.36 2.36
C ARG A 5 -12.78 -16.11 1.66
N PRO A 6 -13.11 -15.93 0.40
CA PRO A 6 -12.80 -14.64 -0.25
C PRO A 6 -13.56 -13.50 0.44
N TYR A 7 -12.93 -12.34 0.50
CA TYR A 7 -13.60 -11.15 0.99
C TYR A 7 -14.62 -10.65 -0.02
N THR A 8 -15.70 -10.06 0.46
CA THR A 8 -16.63 -9.37 -0.41
C THR A 8 -16.04 -8.05 -0.89
N LYS A 9 -16.61 -7.48 -1.93
CA LYS A 9 -16.19 -6.19 -2.45
C LYS A 9 -16.32 -5.10 -1.39
N GLU A 10 -17.39 -5.15 -0.62
CA GLU A 10 -17.64 -4.18 0.46
C GLU A 10 -16.60 -4.32 1.57
N GLU A 11 -16.22 -5.54 1.91
CA GLU A 11 -15.18 -5.78 2.90
C GLU A 11 -13.83 -5.25 2.43
N LEU A 12 -13.49 -5.48 1.17
CA LEU A 12 -12.25 -4.98 0.60
C LEU A 12 -12.23 -3.47 0.58
N HIS A 13 -13.34 -2.84 0.23
CA HIS A 13 -13.43 -1.39 0.23
C HIS A 13 -13.23 -0.80 1.63
N ALA A 14 -13.89 -1.40 2.62
CA ALA A 14 -13.74 -0.95 4.01
C ALA A 14 -12.30 -1.09 4.49
N TYR A 15 -11.65 -2.18 4.10
CA TYR A 15 -10.26 -2.41 4.46
C TYR A 15 -9.34 -1.37 3.82
N LEU A 16 -9.59 -1.01 2.56
CA LEU A 16 -8.82 0.02 1.88
C LEU A 16 -8.95 1.38 2.57
N VAL A 17 -10.16 1.73 3.00
CA VAL A 17 -10.36 2.97 3.76
C VAL A 17 -9.55 2.95 5.05
N HIS A 18 -9.58 1.84 5.76
CA HIS A 18 -8.79 1.67 6.99
C HIS A 18 -7.30 1.82 6.72
N LEU A 19 -6.79 1.18 5.67
CA LEU A 19 -5.38 1.25 5.32
C LEU A 19 -4.96 2.66 4.93
N ARG A 20 -5.82 3.36 4.21
CA ARG A 20 -5.53 4.75 3.83
C ARG A 20 -5.37 5.63 5.05
N GLN A 21 -6.26 5.50 6.02
CA GLN A 21 -6.18 6.25 7.26
C GLN A 21 -4.91 5.90 8.04
N LYS A 22 -4.56 4.63 8.08
CA LYS A 22 -3.35 4.18 8.75
C LYS A 22 -2.11 4.77 8.08
N CYS A 23 -2.05 4.79 6.76
CA CYS A 23 -0.94 5.40 6.03
C CYS A 23 -0.83 6.90 6.31
N GLN A 24 -1.96 7.60 6.32
CA GLN A 24 -1.97 9.04 6.62
C GLN A 24 -1.42 9.31 8.01
N THR A 25 -1.84 8.53 8.99
CA THR A 25 -1.35 8.65 10.35
C THR A 25 0.15 8.36 10.44
N THR A 26 0.58 7.30 9.77
CA THR A 26 1.99 6.90 9.76
C THR A 26 2.87 8.02 9.20
N ILE A 27 2.44 8.61 8.08
CA ILE A 27 3.20 9.69 7.44
C ILE A 27 3.21 10.93 8.33
N ALA A 28 2.07 11.26 8.92
CA ALA A 28 1.95 12.45 9.78
C ALA A 28 2.84 12.35 11.02
N GLU A 29 3.04 11.14 11.53
CA GLU A 29 3.85 10.91 12.73
C GLU A 29 5.32 10.62 12.44
N LEU A 30 5.69 10.59 11.17
CA LEU A 30 7.06 10.27 10.79
C LEU A 30 7.99 11.41 11.20
N SER A 31 9.11 11.04 11.82
CA SER A 31 10.17 11.96 12.22
C SER A 31 11.50 11.37 11.80
N ASP A 32 12.56 12.18 11.83
CA ASP A 32 13.89 11.68 11.51
C ASP A 32 14.29 10.53 12.43
N GLU A 33 14.02 10.67 13.71
CA GLU A 33 14.31 9.63 14.69
C GLU A 33 13.58 8.34 14.35
N LYS A 34 12.28 8.45 14.08
CA LYS A 34 11.46 7.30 13.76
C LYS A 34 11.89 6.65 12.45
N ALA A 35 12.24 7.46 11.45
CA ALA A 35 12.68 6.97 10.16
C ALA A 35 13.95 6.11 10.26
N HIS A 36 14.83 6.44 11.20
CA HIS A 36 16.08 5.71 11.39
C HIS A 36 15.96 4.56 12.39
N HIS A 37 14.82 4.39 13.01
CA HIS A 37 14.61 3.30 13.96
C HIS A 37 14.80 1.96 13.26
N GLN A 38 15.58 1.07 13.86
CA GLN A 38 15.86 -0.23 13.27
C GLN A 38 14.75 -1.21 13.58
N VAL A 39 14.32 -1.96 12.59
CA VAL A 39 13.31 -2.99 12.75
C VAL A 39 13.79 -4.28 12.12
N ASP A 40 13.39 -5.40 12.72
CA ASP A 40 13.64 -6.71 12.14
C ASP A 40 12.45 -7.06 11.26
N TYR A 41 12.77 -7.48 10.04
CA TYR A 41 11.72 -7.88 9.12
C TYR A 41 12.09 -9.24 8.53
N PRO A 42 11.31 -10.28 8.80
CA PRO A 42 11.73 -11.64 8.45
C PRO A 42 11.90 -11.89 6.96
N TRP A 43 11.31 -11.06 6.11
CA TRP A 43 11.41 -11.24 4.66
C TRP A 43 12.63 -10.55 4.06
N ILE A 44 13.35 -9.77 4.85
CA ILE A 44 14.58 -9.11 4.41
C ILE A 44 15.72 -9.78 5.15
N GLU A 45 16.52 -10.54 4.41
CA GLU A 45 17.55 -11.35 5.01
C GLU A 45 18.64 -10.54 5.68
N GLY A 46 19.08 -11.11 6.79
CA GLY A 46 20.41 -10.85 7.34
C GLY A 46 20.56 -9.68 8.27
N LYS A 47 19.82 -8.61 8.11
CA LYS A 47 20.07 -7.42 8.92
C LYS A 47 18.80 -6.64 9.19
N PRO A 48 18.71 -5.99 10.35
CA PRO A 48 17.62 -5.03 10.58
C PRO A 48 17.67 -3.94 9.53
N VAL A 49 16.50 -3.42 9.19
CA VAL A 49 16.39 -2.30 8.27
C VAL A 49 15.82 -1.10 9.00
N SER A 50 16.08 0.09 8.49
CA SER A 50 15.46 1.26 9.08
C SER A 50 13.96 1.26 8.80
N TYR A 51 13.20 1.94 9.64
CA TYR A 51 11.77 2.07 9.45
C TYR A 51 11.44 2.71 8.09
N LEU A 52 12.23 3.71 7.69
CA LEU A 52 12.07 4.34 6.39
C LEU A 52 12.28 3.36 5.24
N GLU A 53 13.31 2.54 5.33
CA GLU A 53 13.57 1.54 4.29
C GLU A 53 12.40 0.56 4.20
N LEU A 54 11.85 0.15 5.33
CA LEU A 54 10.70 -0.74 5.36
C LEU A 54 9.48 -0.10 4.69
N LEU A 55 9.23 1.19 4.95
CA LEU A 55 8.13 1.90 4.31
C LEU A 55 8.30 1.95 2.79
N LEU A 56 9.51 2.23 2.33
CA LEU A 56 9.81 2.27 0.89
C LEU A 56 9.68 0.89 0.26
N TYR A 57 10.12 -0.14 0.96
CA TYR A 57 9.97 -1.52 0.51
C TYR A 57 8.49 -1.86 0.33
N ASN A 58 7.67 -1.53 1.33
CA ASN A 58 6.24 -1.81 1.26
C ASN A 58 5.56 -1.05 0.13
N MET A 59 5.95 0.20 -0.08
CA MET A 59 5.39 1.01 -1.16
C MET A 59 5.69 0.40 -2.52
N ARG A 60 6.94 -0.04 -2.73
CA ARG A 60 7.32 -0.70 -3.98
C ARG A 60 6.53 -1.98 -4.18
N HIS A 61 6.37 -2.75 -3.11
CA HIS A 61 5.63 -4.02 -3.17
C HIS A 61 4.17 -3.79 -3.58
N VAL A 62 3.53 -2.78 -3.00
CA VAL A 62 2.15 -2.42 -3.35
C VAL A 62 2.07 -2.00 -4.82
N GLN A 63 3.03 -1.22 -5.29
CA GLN A 63 3.05 -0.78 -6.68
C GLN A 63 3.20 -1.94 -7.65
N GLU A 64 4.01 -2.94 -7.31
CA GLU A 64 4.15 -4.12 -8.14
C GLU A 64 2.83 -4.85 -8.31
N HIS A 65 2.11 -5.09 -7.21
CA HIS A 65 0.82 -5.77 -7.28
C HIS A 65 -0.24 -4.92 -7.96
N ALA A 66 -0.24 -3.61 -7.71
CA ALA A 66 -1.18 -2.72 -8.38
C ALA A 66 -0.99 -2.75 -9.90
N ALA A 67 0.26 -2.77 -10.35
CA ALA A 67 0.55 -2.86 -11.78
C ALA A 67 0.07 -4.20 -12.37
N GLN A 68 0.27 -5.30 -11.64
CA GLN A 68 -0.21 -6.60 -12.07
C GLN A 68 -1.73 -6.64 -12.19
N LEU A 69 -2.43 -6.09 -11.20
CA LEU A 69 -3.88 -6.03 -11.22
C LEU A 69 -4.39 -5.16 -12.36
N ASN A 70 -3.73 -4.04 -12.60
CA ASN A 70 -4.11 -3.14 -13.68
C ASN A 70 -3.89 -3.80 -15.05
N LEU A 71 -2.81 -4.55 -15.19
CA LEU A 71 -2.56 -5.33 -16.41
C LEU A 71 -3.67 -6.35 -16.62
N PHE A 72 -4.05 -7.07 -15.56
CA PHE A 72 -5.14 -8.03 -15.61
C PHE A 72 -6.44 -7.37 -16.07
N LEU A 73 -6.77 -6.21 -15.50
CA LEU A 73 -7.95 -5.47 -15.90
C LEU A 73 -7.87 -5.03 -17.36
N GLY A 74 -6.70 -4.60 -17.82
CA GLY A 74 -6.51 -4.21 -19.21
C GLY A 74 -6.73 -5.34 -20.18
N GLN A 75 -6.40 -6.57 -19.79
CA GLN A 75 -6.57 -7.74 -20.63
C GLN A 75 -7.99 -8.31 -20.59
N ASN A 76 -8.70 -8.14 -19.51
CA ASN A 76 -9.99 -8.81 -19.28
C ASN A 76 -11.17 -7.84 -19.17
N ALA A 77 -10.91 -6.57 -18.86
CA ALA A 77 -11.95 -5.55 -18.71
C ALA A 77 -11.31 -4.19 -18.92
N SER A 78 -10.90 -3.91 -20.16
CA SER A 78 -10.06 -2.75 -20.48
C SER A 78 -10.68 -1.41 -20.09
N ASP A 79 -12.00 -1.33 -20.03
CA ASP A 79 -12.69 -0.12 -19.59
C ASP A 79 -12.51 0.15 -18.08
N ARG A 80 -11.95 -0.78 -17.35
CA ARG A 80 -11.73 -0.65 -15.90
C ARG A 80 -10.28 -0.42 -15.52
N ALA A 81 -9.36 -0.56 -16.48
CA ALA A 81 -7.97 -0.26 -16.21
C ALA A 81 -7.77 1.25 -16.09
N SER A 82 -6.87 1.64 -15.19
CA SER A 82 -6.60 3.06 -14.99
C SER A 82 -5.34 3.48 -15.75
N ASP A 83 -5.28 4.76 -16.06
CA ASP A 83 -4.09 5.37 -16.62
C ASP A 83 -3.03 5.57 -15.54
N TRP A 84 -1.84 5.91 -15.97
CA TRP A 84 -0.77 6.25 -15.06
C TRP A 84 -1.17 7.43 -14.17
N VAL A 85 -0.92 7.30 -12.87
CA VAL A 85 -1.23 8.34 -11.89
C VAL A 85 0.08 8.86 -11.32
N PRO A 86 0.53 10.07 -11.73
CA PRO A 86 1.83 10.58 -11.31
C PRO A 86 1.89 11.00 -9.84
N ARG A 87 0.75 11.34 -9.25
CA ARG A 87 0.69 11.69 -7.83
C ARG A 87 -0.73 11.52 -7.32
N ALA A 88 -0.81 11.29 -6.03
CA ALA A 88 -2.11 11.14 -5.38
C ALA A 88 -2.90 12.44 -5.45
N LYS A 89 -4.21 12.33 -5.58
CA LYS A 89 -5.09 13.47 -5.49
C LYS A 89 -5.15 13.97 -4.06
N ALA A 90 -5.31 15.28 -3.90
CA ALA A 90 -5.53 15.84 -2.58
C ALA A 90 -6.83 15.27 -2.00
N ASP A 91 -6.82 15.09 -0.69
CA ASP A 91 -8.00 14.62 0.02
C ASP A 91 -8.90 15.82 0.28
N GLU A 92 -10.04 15.88 -0.37
CA GLU A 92 -10.96 17.01 -0.30
C GLU A 92 -12.27 16.56 0.31
N GLY A 93 -12.26 16.28 1.59
CA GLY A 93 -13.49 16.08 2.33
C GLY A 93 -14.59 15.30 1.61
N GLY A 94 -14.35 14.16 1.14
CA GLY A 94 -15.36 13.34 0.54
C GLY A 94 -15.06 12.84 -0.86
N GLU A 95 -13.97 13.23 -1.37
CA GLU A 95 -13.56 12.62 -2.62
C GLU A 95 -12.98 11.25 -2.43
#